data_51f280c6f2526b79141ae3ba53f5059b
#
_entry.id   51f280c6f2526b79141ae3ba53f5059b
#
_cell.length_a   1.000
_cell.length_b   1.000
_cell.length_c   1.000
_cell.angle_alpha   90.00
_cell.angle_beta   90.00
_cell.angle_gamma   90.00
#
_symmetry.space_group_name_H-M   'P 1'
#
loop_
_entity.id
_entity.type
_entity.pdbx_description
1 polymer ?
#
loop_
_entity_poly.entity_id
_entity_poly.type
_entity_poly.pdbx_seq_one_letter_code
_entity_poly.pdbx_strand_id
1 'polypeptide(L)'
;MIDHAIAALADYGVRTGLIEPADRVWAVNRLLEVMGLNDYQEPEESIGEEPLENILKVLLDDAVARGVIQDDVTSRDLFDTKLMGVLTPRPSQVQEHFHNLYSQSPWMATEWYYRFSQDTDYIRRYRIAKDVKWITYTEYGDLDITINLSKPEKDPRAIAAAKAAPQSGYPKCQLCRENEGYAGRMNHPARQNHRIIPVTIDGRDWFLQYSPYVYYNEHCIVFNSCHTPMKIERATFRKLLDFVKLFPHYFVGSNADLPIVGGSILSHDHFQGGHYSFAMEKAPVERAVSFPGFEDVEAGIVKWPMSVIRLRSGDDNRLVELADHILTAWRGYSDPDAFVFAETDGEPHNTITPIARMRDGKFELDLVLRNNITTEEHPMGVYHPHKELHHIKKENIGLIEVMGLAVLPARLKGEMAKLAQVLAEGGDPAADPDLEKHAEWARELCTRYTFTKENADEILRQEVGAVFAKVLEHAGVYKCDQQGREAFLQFIGSVK
;
A
#
# COMPACT_ATOMS: atom_id res chain seq x y z
N MET A 1 37.95 -5.19 -9.79
CA MET A 1 36.44 -5.30 -9.86
C MET A 1 35.80 -4.93 -8.53
N ILE A 2 36.22 -5.52 -7.41
CA ILE A 2 35.59 -5.21 -6.09
C ILE A 2 35.94 -3.78 -5.61
N ASP A 3 37.18 -3.34 -5.75
CA ASP A 3 37.60 -1.98 -5.38
C ASP A 3 36.82 -0.92 -6.16
N HIS A 4 36.62 -1.18 -7.47
CA HIS A 4 35.80 -0.31 -8.33
C HIS A 4 34.35 -0.21 -7.82
N ALA A 5 33.72 -1.33 -7.40
CA ALA A 5 32.36 -1.32 -6.89
C ALA A 5 32.25 -0.58 -5.53
N ILE A 6 33.27 -0.71 -4.67
CA ILE A 6 33.35 0.01 -3.39
C ILE A 6 33.47 1.52 -3.64
N ALA A 7 34.39 1.92 -4.53
CA ALA A 7 34.54 3.33 -4.92
C ALA A 7 33.25 3.88 -5.55
N ALA A 8 32.63 3.12 -6.48
CA ALA A 8 31.39 3.50 -7.14
C ALA A 8 30.24 3.70 -6.13
N LEU A 9 30.16 2.86 -5.09
CA LEU A 9 29.13 3.02 -4.06
C LEU A 9 29.37 4.26 -3.20
N ALA A 10 30.64 4.55 -2.83
CA ALA A 10 30.98 5.76 -2.11
C ALA A 10 30.69 7.02 -2.94
N ASP A 11 31.06 7.01 -4.24
CA ASP A 11 30.79 8.11 -5.18
C ASP A 11 29.28 8.29 -5.43
N TYR A 12 28.51 7.20 -5.44
CA TYR A 12 27.04 7.27 -5.45
C TYR A 12 26.51 8.04 -4.23
N GLY A 13 27.02 7.74 -3.04
CA GLY A 13 26.65 8.45 -1.81
C GLY A 13 26.92 9.96 -1.86
N VAL A 14 28.07 10.36 -2.43
CA VAL A 14 28.40 11.77 -2.62
C VAL A 14 27.50 12.43 -3.66
N ARG A 15 27.29 11.78 -4.81
CA ARG A 15 26.48 12.31 -5.93
C ARG A 15 25.02 12.51 -5.54
N THR A 16 24.47 11.60 -4.74
CA THR A 16 23.08 11.69 -4.26
C THR A 16 22.92 12.57 -3.02
N GLY A 17 24.00 13.07 -2.46
CA GLY A 17 23.99 13.90 -1.24
C GLY A 17 23.65 13.12 0.03
N LEU A 18 23.79 11.80 0.03
CA LEU A 18 23.67 10.97 1.24
C LEU A 18 24.85 11.19 2.19
N ILE A 19 26.04 11.43 1.64
CA ILE A 19 27.24 11.80 2.38
C ILE A 19 27.91 13.03 1.75
N GLU A 20 28.60 13.79 2.57
CA GLU A 20 29.42 14.90 2.09
C GLU A 20 30.69 14.41 1.36
N PRO A 21 31.26 15.18 0.42
CA PRO A 21 32.51 14.81 -0.24
C PRO A 21 33.66 14.51 0.75
N ALA A 22 33.69 15.20 1.90
CA ALA A 22 34.67 14.99 2.97
C ALA A 22 34.55 13.60 3.64
N ASP A 23 33.37 12.97 3.57
CA ASP A 23 33.11 11.67 4.20
C ASP A 23 33.44 10.48 3.28
N ARG A 24 33.83 10.73 2.02
CA ARG A 24 34.07 9.66 1.03
C ARG A 24 35.05 8.60 1.49
N VAL A 25 36.20 9.02 2.00
CA VAL A 25 37.28 8.09 2.48
C VAL A 25 36.78 7.29 3.68
N TRP A 26 36.07 7.94 4.60
CA TRP A 26 35.47 7.26 5.74
C TRP A 26 34.43 6.21 5.26
N ALA A 27 33.58 6.54 4.28
CA ALA A 27 32.61 5.61 3.71
C ALA A 27 33.29 4.39 3.06
N VAL A 28 34.36 4.59 2.27
CA VAL A 28 35.15 3.49 1.69
C VAL A 28 35.68 2.57 2.80
N ASN A 29 36.27 3.10 3.85
CA ASN A 29 36.78 2.30 4.95
C ASN A 29 35.67 1.53 5.70
N ARG A 30 34.50 2.13 5.86
CA ARG A 30 33.35 1.45 6.48
C ARG A 30 32.76 0.36 5.56
N LEU A 31 32.77 0.57 4.24
CA LEU A 31 32.36 -0.45 3.28
C LEU A 31 33.34 -1.64 3.29
N LEU A 32 34.64 -1.39 3.35
CA LEU A 32 35.67 -2.45 3.51
C LEU A 32 35.41 -3.28 4.78
N GLU A 33 35.15 -2.65 5.92
CA GLU A 33 34.80 -3.34 7.16
C GLU A 33 33.55 -4.22 7.00
N VAL A 34 32.49 -3.68 6.40
CA VAL A 34 31.24 -4.44 6.17
C VAL A 34 31.48 -5.62 5.23
N MET A 35 32.28 -5.42 4.19
CA MET A 35 32.67 -6.46 3.23
C MET A 35 33.65 -7.48 3.80
N GLY A 36 34.28 -7.19 4.96
CA GLY A 36 35.36 -8.03 5.54
C GLY A 36 36.62 -8.05 4.67
N LEU A 37 36.97 -6.89 4.10
CA LEU A 37 38.15 -6.69 3.27
C LEU A 37 39.21 -5.87 4.05
N ASN A 38 40.50 -6.21 3.88
CA ASN A 38 41.59 -5.54 4.56
C ASN A 38 42.50 -4.73 3.61
N ASP A 39 42.25 -4.84 2.31
CA ASP A 39 43.02 -4.18 1.28
C ASP A 39 42.13 -3.49 0.26
N TYR A 40 42.57 -2.39 -0.30
CA TYR A 40 41.86 -1.56 -1.26
C TYR A 40 42.82 -0.76 -2.11
N GLN A 41 42.54 -0.75 -3.40
CA GLN A 41 43.25 0.11 -4.34
C GLN A 41 42.27 1.07 -5.01
N GLU A 42 42.52 2.38 -4.84
CA GLU A 42 41.71 3.40 -5.51
C GLU A 42 41.79 3.22 -7.03
N PRO A 43 40.64 3.12 -7.75
CA PRO A 43 40.66 3.04 -9.20
C PRO A 43 41.30 4.26 -9.85
N GLU A 44 42.17 4.03 -10.85
CA GLU A 44 42.83 5.13 -11.58
C GLU A 44 41.92 5.89 -12.51
N GLU A 45 40.87 5.21 -13.04
CA GLU A 45 39.90 5.81 -13.96
C GLU A 45 38.69 6.34 -13.20
N SER A 46 38.16 7.48 -13.64
CA SER A 46 36.90 8.01 -13.13
C SER A 46 35.77 7.01 -13.37
N ILE A 47 35.09 6.65 -12.30
CA ILE A 47 33.94 5.75 -12.34
C ILE A 47 32.77 6.54 -12.93
N GLY A 48 32.25 6.06 -14.06
CA GLY A 48 31.04 6.63 -14.68
C GLY A 48 29.81 6.42 -13.79
N GLU A 49 28.69 7.02 -14.22
CA GLU A 49 27.40 6.82 -13.54
C GLU A 49 26.90 5.39 -13.76
N GLU A 50 27.17 4.50 -12.82
CA GLU A 50 26.68 3.14 -12.83
C GLU A 50 25.38 3.05 -12.04
N PRO A 51 24.34 2.31 -12.52
CA PRO A 51 23.11 2.06 -11.76
C PRO A 51 23.39 1.39 -10.43
N LEU A 52 22.77 1.87 -9.34
CA LEU A 52 22.98 1.36 -7.98
C LEU A 52 22.78 -0.17 -7.90
N GLU A 53 21.80 -0.71 -8.58
CA GLU A 53 21.53 -2.15 -8.62
C GLU A 53 22.71 -2.97 -9.14
N ASN A 54 23.46 -2.46 -10.12
CA ASN A 54 24.65 -3.11 -10.66
C ASN A 54 25.81 -3.07 -9.67
N ILE A 55 26.03 -1.91 -9.03
CA ILE A 55 27.04 -1.74 -8.01
C ILE A 55 26.79 -2.73 -6.84
N LEU A 56 25.56 -2.73 -6.30
CA LEU A 56 25.17 -3.63 -5.21
C LEU A 56 25.28 -5.10 -5.64
N LYS A 57 24.88 -5.44 -6.87
CA LYS A 57 25.02 -6.80 -7.38
C LYS A 57 26.45 -7.30 -7.35
N VAL A 58 27.43 -6.50 -7.78
CA VAL A 58 28.86 -6.89 -7.75
C VAL A 58 29.34 -7.13 -6.31
N LEU A 59 28.94 -6.25 -5.36
CA LEU A 59 29.32 -6.37 -3.95
C LEU A 59 28.67 -7.62 -3.30
N LEU A 60 27.40 -7.89 -3.61
CA LEU A 60 26.69 -9.06 -3.09
C LEU A 60 27.24 -10.38 -3.67
N ASP A 61 27.55 -10.43 -4.97
CA ASP A 61 28.11 -11.61 -5.61
C ASP A 61 29.50 -11.94 -5.06
N ASP A 62 30.33 -10.93 -4.77
CA ASP A 62 31.61 -11.11 -4.11
C ASP A 62 31.45 -11.62 -2.66
N ALA A 63 30.51 -11.05 -1.90
CA ALA A 63 30.22 -11.49 -0.53
C ALA A 63 29.74 -12.95 -0.49
N VAL A 64 28.91 -13.37 -1.43
CA VAL A 64 28.49 -14.77 -1.60
C VAL A 64 29.67 -15.65 -1.95
N ALA A 65 30.48 -15.27 -2.95
CA ALA A 65 31.64 -16.06 -3.41
C ALA A 65 32.67 -16.29 -2.30
N ARG A 66 32.86 -15.32 -1.42
CA ARG A 66 33.75 -15.42 -0.24
C ARG A 66 33.08 -16.08 0.97
N GLY A 67 31.80 -16.45 0.90
CA GLY A 67 31.08 -17.07 2.00
C GLY A 67 30.72 -16.13 3.16
N VAL A 68 30.72 -14.81 2.93
CA VAL A 68 30.32 -13.80 3.92
C VAL A 68 28.81 -13.86 4.16
N ILE A 69 28.02 -14.12 3.10
CA ILE A 69 26.58 -14.31 3.17
C ILE A 69 26.15 -15.56 2.38
N GLN A 70 24.94 -16.05 2.67
CA GLN A 70 24.30 -17.11 1.89
C GLN A 70 23.73 -16.56 0.57
N ASP A 71 23.67 -17.41 -0.46
CA ASP A 71 23.04 -17.05 -1.74
C ASP A 71 21.53 -17.27 -1.73
N ASP A 72 20.82 -16.46 -0.93
CA ASP A 72 19.38 -16.38 -0.89
C ASP A 72 18.91 -14.93 -0.83
N VAL A 73 17.66 -14.69 -1.23
CA VAL A 73 17.10 -13.34 -1.32
C VAL A 73 17.14 -12.61 0.02
N THR A 74 16.86 -13.29 1.15
CA THR A 74 16.82 -12.66 2.46
C THR A 74 18.22 -12.23 2.91
N SER A 75 19.23 -13.12 2.77
CA SER A 75 20.61 -12.82 3.13
C SER A 75 21.18 -11.68 2.29
N ARG A 76 20.88 -11.67 0.97
CA ARG A 76 21.26 -10.57 0.08
C ARG A 76 20.57 -9.26 0.48
N ASP A 77 19.26 -9.27 0.80
CA ASP A 77 18.51 -8.08 1.24
C ASP A 77 18.95 -7.53 2.59
N LEU A 78 19.39 -8.38 3.50
CA LEU A 78 19.97 -7.94 4.77
C LEU A 78 21.33 -7.26 4.56
N PHE A 79 22.13 -7.78 3.63
CA PHE A 79 23.49 -7.31 3.41
C PHE A 79 23.54 -6.03 2.56
N ASP A 80 22.74 -5.92 1.49
CA ASP A 80 22.67 -4.68 0.73
C ASP A 80 22.16 -3.51 1.56
N THR A 81 21.17 -3.76 2.42
CA THR A 81 20.67 -2.76 3.38
C THR A 81 21.77 -2.35 4.37
N LYS A 82 22.64 -3.27 4.79
CA LYS A 82 23.79 -2.98 5.63
C LYS A 82 24.83 -2.11 4.91
N LEU A 83 25.11 -2.38 3.63
CA LEU A 83 25.99 -1.55 2.80
C LEU A 83 25.43 -0.13 2.65
N MET A 84 24.14 0.00 2.26
CA MET A 84 23.49 1.29 2.14
C MET A 84 23.38 2.06 3.46
N GLY A 85 23.30 1.34 4.58
CA GLY A 85 23.33 1.91 5.93
C GLY A 85 24.60 2.68 6.24
N VAL A 86 25.72 2.35 5.59
CA VAL A 86 26.98 3.11 5.71
C VAL A 86 26.84 4.53 5.17
N LEU A 87 26.11 4.69 4.06
CA LEU A 87 25.90 5.97 3.38
C LEU A 87 24.74 6.78 3.95
N THR A 88 23.87 6.14 4.75
CA THR A 88 22.63 6.77 5.20
C THR A 88 22.89 7.71 6.38
N PRO A 89 22.54 9.02 6.29
CA PRO A 89 22.70 9.99 7.36
C PRO A 89 22.00 9.56 8.65
N ARG A 90 22.43 10.13 9.78
CA ARG A 90 21.78 9.88 11.08
C ARG A 90 20.33 10.42 11.10
N PRO A 91 19.44 9.83 11.90
CA PRO A 91 18.05 10.30 12.04
C PRO A 91 17.96 11.80 12.31
N SER A 92 18.79 12.35 13.22
CA SER A 92 18.77 13.78 13.55
C SER A 92 19.07 14.69 12.36
N GLN A 93 20.01 14.31 11.49
CA GLN A 93 20.37 15.08 10.29
C GLN A 93 19.21 15.07 9.27
N VAL A 94 18.59 13.92 9.07
CA VAL A 94 17.45 13.76 8.17
C VAL A 94 16.24 14.55 8.66
N GLN A 95 15.95 14.50 9.97
CA GLN A 95 14.86 15.24 10.59
C GLN A 95 15.08 16.75 10.51
N GLU A 96 16.30 17.21 10.81
CA GLU A 96 16.67 18.64 10.71
C GLU A 96 16.50 19.15 9.28
N HIS A 97 17.00 18.42 8.29
CA HIS A 97 16.87 18.80 6.89
C HIS A 97 15.40 18.82 6.44
N PHE A 98 14.63 17.78 6.81
CA PHE A 98 13.19 17.75 6.54
C PHE A 98 12.47 18.97 7.12
N HIS A 99 12.71 19.31 8.39
CA HIS A 99 12.05 20.45 9.04
C HIS A 99 12.47 21.79 8.41
N ASN A 100 13.72 21.93 7.98
CA ASN A 100 14.19 23.12 7.30
C ASN A 100 13.45 23.32 5.95
N LEU A 101 13.24 22.26 5.18
CA LEU A 101 12.43 22.29 3.96
C LEU A 101 10.94 22.50 4.27
N TYR A 102 10.41 21.84 5.28
CA TYR A 102 9.01 21.96 5.70
C TYR A 102 8.65 23.38 6.10
N SER A 103 9.57 24.11 6.74
CA SER A 103 9.36 25.53 7.08
C SER A 103 9.19 26.43 5.86
N GLN A 104 9.65 26.00 4.71
CA GLN A 104 9.49 26.68 3.41
C GLN A 104 8.22 26.19 2.70
N SER A 105 8.05 24.87 2.62
CA SER A 105 6.89 24.22 2.00
C SER A 105 6.79 22.76 2.43
N PRO A 106 5.60 22.29 2.89
CA PRO A 106 5.36 20.87 3.13
C PRO A 106 5.66 19.98 1.90
N TRP A 107 5.37 20.49 0.70
CA TRP A 107 5.64 19.82 -0.57
C TRP A 107 7.14 19.59 -0.79
N MET A 108 7.96 20.61 -0.61
CA MET A 108 9.41 20.48 -0.77
C MET A 108 10.01 19.45 0.18
N ALA A 109 9.51 19.42 1.43
CA ALA A 109 9.96 18.45 2.43
C ALA A 109 9.62 17.01 2.05
N THR A 110 8.37 16.77 1.61
CA THR A 110 7.92 15.41 1.22
C THR A 110 8.59 14.96 -0.07
N GLU A 111 8.75 15.81 -1.07
CA GLU A 111 9.46 15.50 -2.33
C GLU A 111 10.93 15.11 -2.07
N TRP A 112 11.63 15.92 -1.24
CA TRP A 112 13.00 15.57 -0.83
C TRP A 112 13.06 14.25 -0.07
N TYR A 113 12.17 14.04 0.89
CA TYR A 113 12.19 12.83 1.73
C TYR A 113 11.81 11.57 0.91
N TYR A 114 10.95 11.72 -0.10
CA TYR A 114 10.65 10.64 -1.02
C TYR A 114 11.87 10.26 -1.87
N ARG A 115 12.57 11.26 -2.43
CA ARG A 115 13.83 11.05 -3.14
C ARG A 115 14.90 10.44 -2.25
N PHE A 116 15.06 10.96 -1.05
CA PHE A 116 15.98 10.41 -0.04
C PHE A 116 15.70 8.92 0.22
N SER A 117 14.42 8.54 0.39
CA SER A 117 14.02 7.14 0.59
C SER A 117 14.32 6.24 -0.62
N GLN A 118 14.37 6.80 -1.81
CA GLN A 118 14.80 6.11 -3.03
C GLN A 118 16.34 6.02 -3.12
N ASP A 119 17.04 7.09 -2.79
CA ASP A 119 18.51 7.16 -2.89
C ASP A 119 19.19 6.31 -1.82
N THR A 120 18.57 6.10 -0.66
CA THR A 120 19.01 5.15 0.34
C THR A 120 18.73 3.67 -0.01
N ASP A 121 18.12 3.40 -1.15
CA ASP A 121 17.63 2.07 -1.56
C ASP A 121 16.63 1.44 -0.57
N TYR A 122 16.03 2.24 0.30
CA TYR A 122 14.89 1.79 1.09
C TYR A 122 13.68 1.54 0.17
N ILE A 123 13.45 2.42 -0.82
CA ILE A 123 12.55 2.21 -1.95
C ILE A 123 13.39 1.69 -3.12
N ARG A 124 13.31 0.42 -3.41
CA ARG A 124 14.09 -0.25 -4.47
C ARG A 124 13.45 -0.02 -5.83
N ARG A 125 13.81 1.11 -6.48
CA ARG A 125 13.25 1.54 -7.78
C ARG A 125 13.28 0.45 -8.83
N TYR A 126 14.38 -0.28 -8.94
CA TYR A 126 14.57 -1.37 -9.91
C TYR A 126 13.66 -2.59 -9.68
N ARG A 127 13.18 -2.81 -8.45
CA ARG A 127 12.16 -3.84 -8.17
C ARG A 127 10.78 -3.36 -8.56
N ILE A 128 10.44 -2.12 -8.21
CA ILE A 128 9.15 -1.50 -8.50
C ILE A 128 8.94 -1.36 -10.01
N ALA A 129 10.00 -1.06 -10.76
CA ALA A 129 9.97 -0.98 -12.23
C ALA A 129 9.56 -2.29 -12.92
N LYS A 130 9.57 -3.43 -12.21
CA LYS A 130 9.12 -4.74 -12.73
C LYS A 130 7.61 -4.93 -12.64
N ASP A 131 6.91 -4.14 -11.79
CA ASP A 131 5.46 -4.22 -11.65
C ASP A 131 4.78 -3.94 -12.99
N VAL A 132 3.74 -4.73 -13.29
CA VAL A 132 2.94 -4.51 -14.50
C VAL A 132 1.74 -3.65 -14.13
N LYS A 133 1.61 -2.48 -14.77
CA LYS A 133 0.58 -1.48 -14.46
C LYS A 133 -0.20 -1.09 -15.71
N TRP A 134 -1.51 -0.96 -15.58
CA TRP A 134 -2.39 -0.41 -16.63
C TRP A 134 -3.65 0.19 -16.02
N ILE A 135 -4.42 0.89 -16.85
CA ILE A 135 -5.71 1.48 -16.49
C ILE A 135 -6.81 0.71 -17.19
N THR A 136 -7.90 0.40 -16.49
CA THR A 136 -9.13 -0.16 -17.05
C THR A 136 -10.27 0.84 -16.90
N TYR A 137 -10.90 1.17 -18.01
CA TYR A 137 -12.06 2.07 -18.04
C TYR A 137 -13.33 1.34 -17.65
N THR A 138 -14.05 1.86 -16.65
CA THR A 138 -15.29 1.29 -16.13
C THR A 138 -16.36 2.35 -15.98
N GLU A 139 -17.60 1.95 -15.70
CA GLU A 139 -18.70 2.88 -15.38
C GLU A 139 -18.46 3.70 -14.09
N TYR A 140 -17.56 3.23 -13.22
CA TYR A 140 -17.17 3.89 -11.97
C TYR A 140 -15.97 4.82 -12.14
N GLY A 141 -15.38 4.87 -13.32
CA GLY A 141 -14.18 5.61 -13.64
C GLY A 141 -12.98 4.72 -14.00
N ASP A 142 -11.83 5.31 -14.04
CA ASP A 142 -10.58 4.69 -14.47
C ASP A 142 -9.92 3.96 -13.30
N LEU A 143 -10.02 2.64 -13.27
CA LEU A 143 -9.39 1.81 -12.24
C LEU A 143 -7.92 1.55 -12.56
N ASP A 144 -7.07 1.73 -11.56
CA ASP A 144 -5.66 1.37 -11.63
C ASP A 144 -5.47 -0.11 -11.35
N ILE A 145 -4.79 -0.84 -12.24
CA ILE A 145 -4.51 -2.26 -12.05
C ILE A 145 -3.00 -2.47 -11.99
N THR A 146 -2.55 -3.16 -10.94
CA THR A 146 -1.14 -3.47 -10.73
C THR A 146 -0.97 -4.95 -10.41
N ILE A 147 -0.17 -5.66 -11.22
CA ILE A 147 0.39 -6.94 -10.82
C ILE A 147 1.69 -6.64 -10.09
N ASN A 148 1.70 -6.88 -8.78
CA ASN A 148 2.83 -6.54 -7.93
C ASN A 148 3.92 -7.60 -8.02
N LEU A 149 5.09 -7.22 -8.52
CA LEU A 149 6.30 -8.05 -8.64
C LEU A 149 7.42 -7.56 -7.71
N SER A 150 7.24 -6.41 -7.08
CA SER A 150 8.24 -5.78 -6.22
C SER A 150 8.34 -6.43 -4.84
N LYS A 151 7.25 -7.07 -4.38
CA LYS A 151 7.24 -7.84 -3.13
C LYS A 151 7.80 -9.23 -3.41
N PRO A 152 8.98 -9.58 -2.87
CA PRO A 152 9.58 -10.90 -3.10
C PRO A 152 8.63 -12.00 -2.61
N GLU A 153 8.34 -12.97 -3.45
CA GLU A 153 7.73 -14.22 -3.02
C GLU A 153 8.74 -14.96 -2.12
N LYS A 154 8.30 -15.34 -0.94
CA LYS A 154 9.18 -16.07 -0.02
C LYS A 154 9.37 -17.50 -0.54
N ASP A 155 10.61 -17.85 -0.83
CA ASP A 155 11.01 -19.25 -1.09
C ASP A 155 10.54 -20.14 0.09
N PRO A 156 9.98 -21.33 -0.16
CA PRO A 156 9.64 -22.29 0.89
C PRO A 156 10.77 -22.56 1.88
N ARG A 157 12.02 -22.56 1.41
CA ARG A 157 13.22 -22.71 2.26
C ARG A 157 13.39 -21.50 3.19
N ALA A 158 13.20 -20.27 2.68
CA ALA A 158 13.24 -19.04 3.47
C ALA A 158 12.11 -18.99 4.51
N ILE A 159 10.91 -19.49 4.16
CA ILE A 159 9.80 -19.64 5.13
C ILE A 159 10.16 -20.62 6.24
N ALA A 160 10.74 -21.78 5.90
CA ALA A 160 11.17 -22.78 6.88
C ALA A 160 12.29 -22.23 7.79
N ALA A 161 13.29 -21.56 7.22
CA ALA A 161 14.36 -20.90 7.97
C ALA A 161 13.83 -19.80 8.90
N ALA A 162 12.88 -18.99 8.45
CA ALA A 162 12.25 -17.96 9.27
C ALA A 162 11.43 -18.54 10.45
N LYS A 163 10.79 -19.70 10.25
CA LYS A 163 10.10 -20.41 11.33
C LYS A 163 11.05 -21.03 12.35
N ALA A 164 12.21 -21.50 11.90
CA ALA A 164 13.24 -22.09 12.75
C ALA A 164 14.10 -21.01 13.46
N ALA A 165 14.08 -19.77 13.00
CA ALA A 165 14.85 -18.68 13.59
C ALA A 165 14.38 -18.35 15.02
N PRO A 166 15.29 -17.95 15.93
CA PRO A 166 14.92 -17.48 17.25
C PRO A 166 13.87 -16.37 17.19
N GLN A 167 12.80 -16.50 17.94
CA GLN A 167 11.78 -15.47 18.04
C GLN A 167 12.30 -14.30 18.88
N SER A 168 12.04 -13.08 18.42
CA SER A 168 12.42 -11.85 19.13
C SER A 168 11.23 -10.90 19.16
N GLY A 169 10.98 -10.31 20.31
CA GLY A 169 9.99 -9.25 20.49
C GLY A 169 10.51 -7.85 20.14
N TYR A 170 11.70 -7.73 19.54
CA TYR A 170 12.30 -6.44 19.15
C TYR A 170 12.75 -6.46 17.68
N PRO A 171 12.26 -5.52 16.86
CA PRO A 171 11.07 -4.69 17.08
C PRO A 171 9.79 -5.54 17.20
N LYS A 172 8.76 -5.04 17.88
CA LYS A 172 7.51 -5.79 18.08
C LYS A 172 6.76 -6.07 16.76
N CYS A 173 6.75 -5.11 15.84
CA CYS A 173 6.21 -5.26 14.49
C CYS A 173 6.97 -4.39 13.49
N GLN A 174 6.62 -4.49 12.20
CA GLN A 174 7.29 -3.75 11.13
C GLN A 174 7.00 -2.23 11.12
N LEU A 175 6.03 -1.76 11.90
CA LEU A 175 5.69 -0.34 12.04
C LEU A 175 6.23 0.30 13.31
N CYS A 176 6.86 -0.47 14.22
CA CYS A 176 7.46 0.11 15.41
C CYS A 176 8.65 1.00 15.04
N ARG A 177 8.79 2.15 15.72
CA ARG A 177 9.90 3.11 15.50
C ARG A 177 11.29 2.47 15.69
N GLU A 178 11.36 1.42 16.48
CA GLU A 178 12.59 0.63 16.72
C GLU A 178 13.11 -0.06 15.46
N ASN A 179 12.38 -0.06 14.36
CA ASN A 179 12.88 -0.48 13.06
C ASN A 179 13.93 0.48 12.48
N GLU A 180 13.88 1.77 12.81
CA GLU A 180 14.83 2.74 12.28
C GLU A 180 16.27 2.34 12.61
N GLY A 181 17.09 2.09 11.58
CA GLY A 181 18.46 1.63 11.74
C GLY A 181 18.64 0.16 12.15
N TYR A 182 17.56 -0.61 12.27
CA TYR A 182 17.63 -2.02 12.69
C TYR A 182 18.27 -2.91 11.64
N ALA A 183 19.22 -3.77 12.06
CA ALA A 183 19.98 -4.64 11.15
C ALA A 183 19.15 -5.74 10.47
N GLY A 184 17.96 -6.02 10.99
CA GLY A 184 17.15 -7.12 10.49
C GLY A 184 17.61 -8.49 10.97
N ARG A 185 16.91 -9.53 10.53
CA ARG A 185 17.18 -10.94 10.73
C ARG A 185 16.36 -11.78 9.74
N MET A 186 16.59 -13.07 9.65
CA MET A 186 15.94 -13.94 8.67
C MET A 186 14.39 -13.84 8.63
N ASN A 187 13.75 -13.52 9.75
CA ASN A 187 12.29 -13.35 9.86
C ASN A 187 11.84 -11.89 10.07
N HIS A 188 12.73 -10.92 9.96
CA HIS A 188 12.42 -9.50 10.09
C HIS A 188 13.32 -8.66 9.17
N PRO A 189 12.76 -7.74 8.34
CA PRO A 189 13.55 -7.01 7.36
C PRO A 189 14.56 -6.06 8.01
N ALA A 190 15.71 -5.86 7.34
CA ALA A 190 16.66 -4.83 7.70
C ALA A 190 16.11 -3.42 7.38
N ARG A 191 16.52 -2.44 8.17
CA ARG A 191 16.11 -1.03 8.08
C ARG A 191 17.27 -0.06 8.39
N GLN A 192 18.52 -0.47 8.16
CA GLN A 192 19.71 0.37 8.42
C GLN A 192 19.72 1.61 7.51
N ASN A 193 19.14 1.51 6.32
CA ASN A 193 18.96 2.56 5.33
C ASN A 193 17.61 3.30 5.42
N HIS A 194 16.83 3.07 6.48
CA HIS A 194 15.52 3.67 6.69
C HIS A 194 15.56 4.73 7.77
N ARG A 195 14.88 5.86 7.53
CA ARG A 195 14.67 6.96 8.48
C ARG A 195 13.20 7.33 8.54
N ILE A 196 12.76 7.80 9.71
CA ILE A 196 11.37 8.21 9.96
C ILE A 196 11.31 9.66 10.37
N ILE A 197 10.23 10.34 10.02
CA ILE A 197 10.00 11.74 10.33
C ILE A 197 8.97 11.85 11.45
N PRO A 198 9.31 12.46 12.61
CA PRO A 198 8.34 12.71 13.66
C PRO A 198 7.31 13.76 13.22
N VAL A 199 6.05 13.50 13.49
CA VAL A 199 4.92 14.41 13.27
C VAL A 199 4.00 14.42 14.50
N THR A 200 3.31 15.52 14.73
CA THR A 200 2.34 15.60 15.83
C THR A 200 0.93 15.54 15.27
N ILE A 201 0.15 14.56 15.69
CA ILE A 201 -1.23 14.33 15.27
C ILE A 201 -2.10 14.15 16.52
N ASP A 202 -3.19 14.87 16.61
CA ASP A 202 -4.08 14.88 17.80
C ASP A 202 -3.30 15.09 19.12
N GLY A 203 -2.30 15.99 19.08
CA GLY A 203 -1.45 16.33 20.23
C GLY A 203 -0.52 15.19 20.70
N ARG A 204 -0.32 14.14 19.91
CA ARG A 204 0.52 12.97 20.23
C ARG A 204 1.62 12.78 19.21
N ASP A 205 2.65 12.01 19.61
CA ASP A 205 3.77 11.68 18.74
C ASP A 205 3.39 10.57 17.76
N TRP A 206 3.57 10.85 16.48
CA TRP A 206 3.43 9.95 15.35
C TRP A 206 4.68 10.02 14.49
N PHE A 207 4.79 9.12 13.53
CA PHE A 207 5.88 9.12 12.57
C PHE A 207 5.34 8.95 11.14
N LEU A 208 5.99 9.61 10.20
CA LEU A 208 5.80 9.47 8.77
C LEU A 208 6.96 8.66 8.18
N GLN A 209 6.65 7.69 7.33
CA GLN A 209 7.59 6.97 6.48
C GLN A 209 6.96 6.66 5.12
N TYR A 210 7.77 6.40 4.10
CA TYR A 210 7.24 5.84 2.85
C TYR A 210 7.15 4.32 2.93
N SER A 211 6.24 3.75 2.11
CA SER A 211 6.17 2.32 1.91
C SER A 211 7.26 1.89 0.92
N PRO A 212 8.03 0.83 1.23
CA PRO A 212 9.05 0.34 0.28
C PRO A 212 8.44 -0.30 -0.98
N TYR A 213 7.14 -0.58 -0.98
CA TYR A 213 6.46 -1.23 -2.12
C TYR A 213 5.87 -0.26 -3.13
N VAL A 214 5.65 1.02 -2.77
CA VAL A 214 5.20 2.12 -3.64
C VAL A 214 4.10 1.70 -4.63
N TYR A 215 2.92 1.37 -4.12
CA TYR A 215 1.80 1.01 -4.98
C TYR A 215 1.32 2.19 -5.84
N TYR A 216 1.49 3.42 -5.34
CA TYR A 216 1.19 4.70 -6.01
C TYR A 216 2.24 5.75 -5.59
N ASN A 217 2.22 6.92 -6.25
CA ASN A 217 3.20 7.97 -6.00
C ASN A 217 3.21 8.42 -4.53
N GLU A 218 4.41 8.49 -3.95
CA GLU A 218 4.64 8.92 -2.57
C GLU A 218 3.79 8.14 -1.54
N HIS A 219 3.56 6.84 -1.80
CA HIS A 219 2.84 5.97 -0.86
C HIS A 219 3.50 5.99 0.51
N CYS A 220 2.85 6.61 1.48
CA CYS A 220 3.35 6.76 2.84
C CYS A 220 2.53 5.98 3.88
N ILE A 221 3.15 5.74 5.01
CA ILE A 221 2.54 5.16 6.21
C ILE A 221 2.76 6.14 7.36
N VAL A 222 1.69 6.48 8.04
CA VAL A 222 1.69 7.33 9.23
C VAL A 222 1.32 6.47 10.41
N PHE A 223 2.19 6.32 11.40
CA PHE A 223 1.99 5.35 12.47
C PHE A 223 2.22 5.94 13.86
N ASN A 224 1.47 5.42 14.82
CA ASN A 224 1.54 5.84 16.21
C ASN A 224 2.93 5.51 16.80
N SER A 225 3.48 6.40 17.61
CA SER A 225 4.73 6.16 18.33
C SER A 225 4.64 4.98 19.32
N CYS A 226 3.43 4.68 19.79
CA CYS A 226 3.12 3.57 20.67
C CYS A 226 2.53 2.38 19.89
N HIS A 227 2.98 1.16 20.20
CA HIS A 227 2.41 -0.06 19.65
C HIS A 227 1.05 -0.35 20.30
N THR A 228 0.00 0.25 19.77
CA THR A 228 -1.39 0.11 20.22
C THR A 228 -2.26 -0.40 19.08
N PRO A 229 -3.28 -1.25 19.33
CA PRO A 229 -4.17 -1.74 18.28
C PRO A 229 -4.90 -0.61 17.55
N MET A 230 -5.21 -0.85 16.28
CA MET A 230 -6.07 0.02 15.47
C MET A 230 -7.49 0.03 16.05
N LYS A 231 -8.13 1.20 16.00
CA LYS A 231 -9.52 1.38 16.35
C LYS A 231 -10.10 2.50 15.52
N ILE A 232 -11.26 2.26 14.90
CA ILE A 232 -12.03 3.31 14.23
C ILE A 232 -12.97 3.94 15.24
N GLU A 233 -12.71 5.21 15.56
CA GLU A 233 -13.46 6.00 16.55
C GLU A 233 -13.36 7.49 16.20
N ARG A 234 -14.07 8.34 16.93
CA ARG A 234 -14.05 9.81 16.76
C ARG A 234 -12.61 10.36 16.59
N ALA A 235 -11.68 9.89 17.43
CA ALA A 235 -10.29 10.32 17.38
C ALA A 235 -9.61 9.96 16.04
N THR A 236 -10.03 8.88 15.38
CA THR A 236 -9.50 8.51 14.05
C THR A 236 -9.76 9.60 13.02
N PHE A 237 -11.00 10.12 12.95
CA PHE A 237 -11.35 11.21 12.03
C PHE A 237 -10.55 12.48 12.31
N ARG A 238 -10.36 12.83 13.61
CA ARG A 238 -9.50 13.93 14.02
C ARG A 238 -8.07 13.75 13.53
N LYS A 239 -7.49 12.59 13.75
CA LYS A 239 -6.11 12.27 13.35
C LYS A 239 -5.92 12.37 11.83
N LEU A 240 -6.87 11.87 11.01
CA LEU A 240 -6.80 11.98 9.56
C LEU A 240 -6.87 13.44 9.11
N LEU A 241 -7.76 14.24 9.66
CA LEU A 241 -7.90 15.65 9.31
C LEU A 241 -6.68 16.48 9.77
N ASP A 242 -6.10 16.17 10.95
CA ASP A 242 -4.87 16.82 11.38
C ASP A 242 -3.69 16.51 10.45
N PHE A 243 -3.59 15.29 9.95
CA PHE A 243 -2.55 14.93 8.97
C PHE A 243 -2.68 15.73 7.67
N VAL A 244 -3.88 15.88 7.10
CA VAL A 244 -4.05 16.65 5.87
C VAL A 244 -3.87 18.15 6.08
N LYS A 245 -3.96 18.67 7.31
CA LYS A 245 -3.52 20.04 7.63
C LYS A 245 -2.00 20.18 7.54
N LEU A 246 -1.25 19.17 8.02
CA LEU A 246 0.21 19.14 7.93
C LEU A 246 0.69 18.99 6.48
N PHE A 247 0.00 18.17 5.68
CA PHE A 247 0.35 17.85 4.30
C PHE A 247 -0.88 17.99 3.38
N PRO A 248 -1.28 19.25 3.01
CA PRO A 248 -2.52 19.49 2.27
C PRO A 248 -2.55 18.90 0.86
N HIS A 249 -1.39 18.54 0.31
CA HIS A 249 -1.25 17.89 -0.99
C HIS A 249 -1.36 16.36 -0.94
N TYR A 250 -1.50 15.77 0.27
CA TYR A 250 -1.69 14.34 0.48
C TYR A 250 -3.15 14.01 0.80
N PHE A 251 -3.56 12.81 0.41
CA PHE A 251 -4.65 12.12 1.06
C PHE A 251 -4.11 11.26 2.20
N VAL A 252 -4.98 10.84 3.12
CA VAL A 252 -4.69 9.84 4.14
C VAL A 252 -5.96 9.06 4.48
N GLY A 253 -5.83 7.77 4.72
CA GLY A 253 -6.95 6.91 5.11
C GLY A 253 -6.54 5.82 6.08
N SER A 254 -7.52 5.25 6.75
CA SER A 254 -7.36 4.12 7.65
C SER A 254 -7.96 2.86 7.05
N ASN A 255 -7.27 1.71 7.18
CA ASN A 255 -7.96 0.44 7.07
C ASN A 255 -9.03 0.33 8.15
N ALA A 256 -10.04 -0.50 7.92
CA ALA A 256 -11.02 -0.85 8.93
C ALA A 256 -10.38 -1.66 10.07
N ASP A 257 -10.98 -1.61 11.25
CA ASP A 257 -10.47 -2.21 12.50
C ASP A 257 -11.00 -3.63 12.76
N LEU A 258 -11.82 -4.18 11.88
CA LEU A 258 -12.36 -5.54 12.01
C LEU A 258 -11.64 -6.52 11.05
N PRO A 259 -11.53 -7.80 11.41
CA PRO A 259 -11.03 -8.85 10.52
C PRO A 259 -11.79 -8.89 9.19
N ILE A 260 -11.20 -9.49 8.15
CA ILE A 260 -11.77 -9.64 6.79
C ILE A 260 -11.82 -8.33 6.01
N VAL A 261 -12.29 -7.23 6.61
CA VAL A 261 -12.39 -5.91 5.98
C VAL A 261 -11.28 -4.94 6.40
N GLY A 262 -10.41 -5.37 7.32
CA GLY A 262 -9.24 -4.62 7.80
C GLY A 262 -7.95 -4.91 7.02
N GLY A 263 -6.90 -4.17 7.37
CA GLY A 263 -5.54 -4.37 6.84
C GLY A 263 -4.79 -5.53 7.52
N SER A 264 -3.55 -5.75 7.10
CA SER A 264 -2.70 -6.86 7.58
C SER A 264 -2.09 -6.63 8.97
N ILE A 265 -2.02 -5.39 9.46
CA ILE A 265 -1.42 -5.02 10.74
C ILE A 265 -2.47 -4.27 11.58
N LEU A 266 -3.35 -5.02 12.24
CA LEU A 266 -4.37 -4.43 13.13
C LEU A 266 -3.83 -4.13 14.54
N SER A 267 -2.66 -4.68 14.88
CA SER A 267 -2.05 -4.55 16.22
C SER A 267 -1.31 -3.24 16.45
N HIS A 268 -1.11 -2.43 15.41
CA HIS A 268 -0.41 -1.15 15.51
C HIS A 268 -1.19 -0.06 14.76
N ASP A 269 -1.66 0.96 15.48
CA ASP A 269 -2.44 2.07 14.93
C ASP A 269 -1.63 2.84 13.87
N HIS A 270 -2.13 2.86 12.64
CA HIS A 270 -1.46 3.47 11.50
C HIS A 270 -2.45 3.81 10.38
N PHE A 271 -2.04 4.75 9.54
CA PHE A 271 -2.75 5.20 8.35
C PHE A 271 -1.87 5.04 7.12
N GLN A 272 -2.48 5.01 5.94
CA GLN A 272 -1.79 5.07 4.66
C GLN A 272 -2.22 6.34 3.93
N GLY A 273 -1.26 6.99 3.29
CA GLY A 273 -1.49 8.22 2.56
C GLY A 273 -0.51 8.38 1.41
N GLY A 274 -0.48 9.56 0.82
CA GLY A 274 0.44 9.91 -0.25
C GLY A 274 -0.10 10.95 -1.21
N HIS A 275 0.71 11.27 -2.21
CA HIS A 275 0.37 12.22 -3.26
C HIS A 275 -0.16 11.47 -4.49
N TYR A 276 -1.42 11.09 -4.44
CA TYR A 276 -2.08 10.36 -5.53
C TYR A 276 -3.59 10.62 -5.53
N SER A 277 -4.20 10.63 -6.71
CA SER A 277 -5.64 10.84 -6.90
C SER A 277 -6.27 9.59 -7.50
N PHE A 278 -7.02 8.87 -6.70
CA PHE A 278 -7.68 7.61 -7.06
C PHE A 278 -8.99 7.82 -7.82
N ALA A 279 -9.48 6.75 -8.45
CA ALA A 279 -10.76 6.76 -9.14
C ALA A 279 -11.93 7.14 -8.22
N MET A 280 -11.97 6.63 -6.99
CA MET A 280 -13.01 6.97 -6.01
C MET A 280 -13.03 8.46 -5.67
N GLU A 281 -11.87 9.11 -5.57
CA GLU A 281 -11.77 10.55 -5.34
C GLU A 281 -12.43 11.34 -6.47
N LYS A 282 -12.18 10.93 -7.73
CA LYS A 282 -12.70 11.58 -8.94
C LYS A 282 -14.18 11.28 -9.18
N ALA A 283 -14.70 10.22 -8.57
CA ALA A 283 -16.10 9.81 -8.73
C ALA A 283 -17.07 10.90 -8.25
N PRO A 284 -18.12 11.21 -9.01
CA PRO A 284 -19.09 12.25 -8.64
C PRO A 284 -19.97 11.81 -7.48
N VAL A 285 -20.53 12.78 -6.78
CA VAL A 285 -21.68 12.57 -5.89
C VAL A 285 -22.89 12.31 -6.79
N GLU A 286 -23.47 11.09 -6.71
CA GLU A 286 -24.67 10.74 -7.47
C GLU A 286 -25.96 11.23 -6.80
N ARG A 287 -25.92 11.37 -5.46
CA ARG A 287 -27.06 11.86 -4.68
C ARG A 287 -26.63 12.68 -3.50
N ALA A 288 -27.04 13.94 -3.47
CA ALA A 288 -26.88 14.80 -2.30
C ALA A 288 -27.79 14.32 -1.16
N VAL A 289 -27.29 14.35 0.05
CA VAL A 289 -28.00 14.01 1.29
C VAL A 289 -27.75 15.10 2.35
N SER A 290 -28.58 15.14 3.38
CA SER A 290 -28.37 16.03 4.52
C SER A 290 -28.59 15.29 5.83
N PHE A 291 -27.91 15.73 6.87
CA PHE A 291 -28.03 15.18 8.22
C PHE A 291 -28.58 16.25 9.16
N PRO A 292 -29.59 15.93 10.00
CA PRO A 292 -30.17 16.89 10.93
C PRO A 292 -29.11 17.49 11.86
N GLY A 293 -29.07 18.84 11.95
CA GLY A 293 -28.09 19.58 12.74
C GLY A 293 -26.72 19.76 12.09
N PHE A 294 -26.57 19.30 10.81
CA PHE A 294 -25.34 19.42 10.01
C PHE A 294 -25.61 19.97 8.60
N GLU A 295 -26.59 20.84 8.47
CA GLU A 295 -26.99 21.47 7.22
C GLU A 295 -25.87 22.35 6.61
N ASP A 296 -24.86 22.69 7.41
CA ASP A 296 -23.65 23.40 7.02
C ASP A 296 -22.55 22.49 6.42
N VAL A 297 -22.73 21.16 6.46
CA VAL A 297 -21.82 20.18 5.87
C VAL A 297 -22.39 19.69 4.54
N GLU A 298 -21.63 19.83 3.46
CA GLU A 298 -21.96 19.20 2.19
C GLU A 298 -21.83 17.68 2.31
N ALA A 299 -22.90 16.93 2.02
CA ALA A 299 -22.88 15.47 2.12
C ALA A 299 -23.54 14.81 0.91
N GLY A 300 -23.06 13.63 0.54
CA GLY A 300 -23.65 12.87 -0.56
C GLY A 300 -23.15 11.45 -0.71
N ILE A 301 -23.92 10.64 -1.42
CA ILE A 301 -23.52 9.29 -1.84
C ILE A 301 -22.67 9.42 -3.08
N VAL A 302 -21.50 8.79 -3.08
CA VAL A 302 -20.59 8.77 -4.23
C VAL A 302 -21.03 7.69 -5.22
N LYS A 303 -20.98 7.97 -6.52
CA LYS A 303 -21.15 6.96 -7.58
C LYS A 303 -19.94 6.02 -7.59
N TRP A 304 -19.99 5.01 -6.75
CA TRP A 304 -18.93 4.06 -6.53
C TRP A 304 -19.50 2.65 -6.27
N PRO A 305 -18.80 1.56 -6.63
CA PRO A 305 -19.33 0.21 -6.42
C PRO A 305 -19.44 -0.18 -4.94
N MET A 306 -18.75 0.55 -4.05
CA MET A 306 -18.89 0.40 -2.60
C MET A 306 -19.71 1.55 -2.01
N SER A 307 -20.23 1.37 -0.80
CA SER A 307 -21.13 2.31 -0.13
C SER A 307 -20.35 3.46 0.51
N VAL A 308 -20.25 4.59 -0.16
CA VAL A 308 -19.44 5.75 0.25
C VAL A 308 -20.31 6.96 0.54
N ILE A 309 -20.17 7.51 1.73
CA ILE A 309 -20.71 8.83 2.12
C ILE A 309 -19.55 9.82 2.07
N ARG A 310 -19.64 10.82 1.19
CA ARG A 310 -18.66 11.93 1.11
C ARG A 310 -19.17 13.13 1.88
N LEU A 311 -18.33 13.65 2.75
CA LEU A 311 -18.57 14.85 3.57
C LEU A 311 -17.56 15.93 3.20
N ARG A 312 -18.00 17.21 3.08
CA ARG A 312 -17.11 18.36 2.82
C ARG A 312 -17.49 19.53 3.70
N SER A 313 -16.50 20.17 4.32
CA SER A 313 -16.68 21.40 5.09
C SER A 313 -15.39 22.21 5.17
N GLY A 314 -15.49 23.51 5.37
CA GLY A 314 -14.36 24.35 5.77
C GLY A 314 -14.00 24.18 7.26
N ASP A 315 -14.90 23.62 8.06
CA ASP A 315 -14.72 23.36 9.49
C ASP A 315 -14.49 21.86 9.73
N ASP A 316 -13.28 21.50 10.11
CA ASP A 316 -12.88 20.13 10.40
C ASP A 316 -13.55 19.55 11.64
N ASN A 317 -13.93 20.40 12.64
CA ASN A 317 -14.64 19.93 13.83
C ASN A 317 -16.04 19.43 13.47
N ARG A 318 -16.71 20.11 12.54
CA ARG A 318 -18.03 19.69 12.04
C ARG A 318 -17.95 18.36 11.32
N LEU A 319 -16.86 18.13 10.53
CA LEU A 319 -16.65 16.83 9.88
C LEU A 319 -16.40 15.71 10.89
N VAL A 320 -15.58 15.94 11.91
CA VAL A 320 -15.33 14.96 12.97
C VAL A 320 -16.62 14.61 13.71
N GLU A 321 -17.43 15.61 14.04
CA GLU A 321 -18.69 15.43 14.75
C GLU A 321 -19.68 14.60 13.93
N LEU A 322 -19.92 14.97 12.67
CA LEU A 322 -20.83 14.24 11.79
C LEU A 322 -20.32 12.82 11.49
N ALA A 323 -19.03 12.65 11.23
CA ALA A 323 -18.45 11.33 10.99
C ALA A 323 -18.61 10.39 12.20
N ASP A 324 -18.50 10.93 13.41
CA ASP A 324 -18.73 10.18 14.66
C ASP A 324 -20.20 9.79 14.84
N HIS A 325 -21.15 10.69 14.50
CA HIS A 325 -22.59 10.37 14.47
C HIS A 325 -22.88 9.24 13.46
N ILE A 326 -22.33 9.32 12.24
CA ILE A 326 -22.51 8.28 11.22
C ILE A 326 -21.89 6.96 11.68
N LEU A 327 -20.69 6.96 12.24
CA LEU A 327 -20.03 5.77 12.76
C LEU A 327 -20.84 5.12 13.88
N THR A 328 -21.32 5.93 14.82
CA THR A 328 -22.12 5.44 15.96
C THR A 328 -23.43 4.81 15.49
N ALA A 329 -24.13 5.47 14.56
CA ALA A 329 -25.34 4.93 13.96
C ALA A 329 -25.04 3.64 13.20
N TRP A 330 -23.97 3.60 12.37
CA TRP A 330 -23.60 2.44 11.59
C TRP A 330 -23.24 1.23 12.46
N ARG A 331 -22.50 1.43 13.54
CA ARG A 331 -22.11 0.34 14.44
C ARG A 331 -23.31 -0.41 15.05
N GLY A 332 -24.42 0.28 15.28
CA GLY A 332 -25.65 -0.32 15.83
C GLY A 332 -26.73 -0.65 14.78
N TYR A 333 -26.47 -0.40 13.49
CA TYR A 333 -27.48 -0.53 12.46
C TYR A 333 -27.63 -1.96 11.94
N SER A 334 -28.87 -2.45 11.93
CA SER A 334 -29.24 -3.71 11.28
C SER A 334 -30.39 -3.47 10.32
N ASP A 335 -30.30 -4.08 9.13
CA ASP A 335 -31.31 -4.12 8.09
C ASP A 335 -31.33 -5.53 7.50
N PRO A 336 -32.18 -6.44 8.01
CA PRO A 336 -32.24 -7.81 7.52
C PRO A 336 -32.61 -7.92 6.03
N ASP A 337 -33.40 -6.99 5.50
CA ASP A 337 -33.83 -7.00 4.09
C ASP A 337 -32.64 -6.70 3.14
N ALA A 338 -31.65 -5.95 3.62
CA ALA A 338 -30.38 -5.70 2.93
C ALA A 338 -29.25 -6.64 3.39
N PHE A 339 -29.56 -7.64 4.23
CA PHE A 339 -28.61 -8.57 4.85
C PHE A 339 -27.54 -7.87 5.71
N VAL A 340 -27.84 -6.71 6.28
CA VAL A 340 -26.95 -5.97 7.18
C VAL A 340 -27.29 -6.33 8.63
N PHE A 341 -26.32 -6.85 9.36
CA PHE A 341 -26.42 -7.15 10.76
C PHE A 341 -25.29 -6.46 11.52
N ALA A 342 -25.63 -5.71 12.57
CA ALA A 342 -24.67 -4.99 13.39
C ALA A 342 -23.75 -5.96 14.15
N GLU A 343 -24.33 -7.07 14.62
CA GLU A 343 -23.61 -8.10 15.38
C GLU A 343 -24.26 -9.48 15.18
N THR A 344 -23.49 -10.54 15.44
CA THR A 344 -23.99 -11.92 15.58
C THR A 344 -23.31 -12.56 16.79
N ASP A 345 -24.09 -13.07 17.72
CA ASP A 345 -23.59 -13.69 18.97
C ASP A 345 -22.66 -12.75 19.78
N GLY A 346 -22.87 -11.45 19.72
CA GLY A 346 -22.08 -10.42 20.39
C GLY A 346 -20.79 -10.00 19.64
N GLU A 347 -20.52 -10.58 18.47
CA GLU A 347 -19.40 -10.17 17.62
C GLU A 347 -19.83 -9.05 16.66
N PRO A 348 -19.16 -7.87 16.65
CA PRO A 348 -19.54 -6.75 15.82
C PRO A 348 -19.13 -6.98 14.37
N HIS A 349 -19.97 -6.47 13.43
CA HIS A 349 -19.73 -6.58 11.98
C HIS A 349 -19.53 -5.24 11.31
N ASN A 350 -20.16 -4.18 11.78
CA ASN A 350 -20.15 -2.87 11.12
C ASN A 350 -18.91 -2.04 11.52
N THR A 351 -18.24 -1.51 10.51
CA THR A 351 -17.13 -0.57 10.67
C THR A 351 -17.03 0.36 9.45
N ILE A 352 -16.06 1.27 9.44
CA ILE A 352 -15.84 2.24 8.36
C ILE A 352 -14.38 2.21 7.93
N THR A 353 -14.13 2.38 6.64
CA THR A 353 -12.84 2.74 6.07
C THR A 353 -12.87 4.24 5.74
N PRO A 354 -12.29 5.12 6.58
CA PRO A 354 -12.31 6.57 6.36
C PRO A 354 -11.11 7.04 5.53
N ILE A 355 -11.35 8.00 4.62
CA ILE A 355 -10.30 8.63 3.80
C ILE A 355 -10.49 10.14 3.83
N ALA A 356 -9.42 10.88 4.17
CA ALA A 356 -9.42 12.34 4.23
C ALA A 356 -8.49 12.96 3.19
N ARG A 357 -8.86 14.12 2.68
CA ARG A 357 -8.03 14.97 1.82
C ARG A 357 -8.47 16.43 1.88
N MET A 358 -7.63 17.29 1.32
CA MET A 358 -8.03 18.67 1.02
C MET A 358 -8.48 18.77 -0.44
N ARG A 359 -9.61 19.42 -0.71
CA ARG A 359 -10.10 19.70 -2.05
C ARG A 359 -10.72 21.09 -2.10
N ASP A 360 -10.28 21.92 -3.04
CA ASP A 360 -10.81 23.29 -3.26
C ASP A 360 -10.85 24.12 -1.96
N GLY A 361 -9.82 23.98 -1.12
CA GLY A 361 -9.71 24.70 0.16
C GLY A 361 -10.62 24.20 1.28
N LYS A 362 -11.34 23.09 1.07
CA LYS A 362 -12.16 22.43 2.08
C LYS A 362 -11.57 21.08 2.47
N PHE A 363 -11.88 20.66 3.69
CA PHE A 363 -11.67 19.27 4.09
C PHE A 363 -12.72 18.38 3.44
N GLU A 364 -12.30 17.24 2.90
CA GLU A 364 -13.17 16.21 2.35
C GLU A 364 -12.88 14.89 3.08
N LEU A 365 -13.94 14.22 3.54
CA LEU A 365 -13.86 12.96 4.26
C LEU A 365 -14.82 11.96 3.61
N ASP A 366 -14.28 10.89 3.04
CA ASP A 366 -15.06 9.76 2.54
C ASP A 366 -15.18 8.69 3.61
N LEU A 367 -16.40 8.28 3.91
CA LEU A 367 -16.73 7.21 4.85
C LEU A 367 -17.24 6.01 4.07
N VAL A 368 -16.41 4.98 3.92
CA VAL A 368 -16.79 3.73 3.23
C VAL A 368 -17.34 2.76 4.25
N LEU A 369 -18.61 2.44 4.15
CA LEU A 369 -19.28 1.49 5.05
C LEU A 369 -18.77 0.07 4.80
N ARG A 370 -18.40 -0.63 5.85
CA ARG A 370 -17.89 -2.01 5.80
C ARG A 370 -18.68 -2.90 6.76
N ASN A 371 -18.78 -4.17 6.39
CA ASN A 371 -19.36 -5.21 7.23
C ASN A 371 -18.62 -6.53 6.99
N ASN A 372 -18.26 -7.26 8.05
CA ASN A 372 -17.44 -8.47 7.97
C ASN A 372 -18.22 -9.77 8.24
N ILE A 373 -19.54 -9.75 8.16
CA ILE A 373 -20.35 -10.95 8.41
C ILE A 373 -19.99 -12.07 7.45
N THR A 374 -19.96 -13.30 7.98
CA THR A 374 -19.73 -14.53 7.22
C THR A 374 -20.96 -15.42 7.25
N THR A 375 -21.09 -16.29 6.25
CA THR A 375 -22.09 -17.36 6.19
C THR A 375 -21.40 -18.67 5.77
N GLU A 376 -22.11 -19.79 5.84
CA GLU A 376 -21.62 -21.08 5.31
C GLU A 376 -21.32 -20.98 3.81
N GLU A 377 -22.11 -20.23 3.05
CA GLU A 377 -21.90 -19.98 1.61
C GLU A 377 -20.71 -19.05 1.37
N HIS A 378 -20.53 -18.03 2.21
CA HIS A 378 -19.48 -17.02 2.12
C HIS A 378 -18.57 -17.01 3.36
N PRO A 379 -17.72 -18.05 3.55
CA PRO A 379 -16.90 -18.18 4.75
C PRO A 379 -15.76 -17.14 4.84
N MET A 380 -15.44 -16.47 3.73
CA MET A 380 -14.46 -15.37 3.68
C MET A 380 -15.11 -13.99 3.84
N GLY A 381 -16.44 -13.92 3.95
CA GLY A 381 -17.23 -12.70 4.08
C GLY A 381 -18.29 -12.58 3.00
N VAL A 382 -19.48 -12.12 3.39
CA VAL A 382 -20.58 -11.81 2.45
C VAL A 382 -20.19 -10.59 1.60
N TYR A 383 -19.56 -9.59 2.22
CA TYR A 383 -19.06 -8.37 1.57
C TYR A 383 -17.55 -8.47 1.27
N HIS A 384 -17.22 -9.51 0.51
CA HIS A 384 -15.87 -9.92 0.12
C HIS A 384 -15.94 -10.48 -1.31
N PRO A 385 -14.85 -10.49 -2.10
CA PRO A 385 -14.84 -11.18 -3.39
C PRO A 385 -15.32 -12.63 -3.25
N HIS A 386 -16.34 -13.01 -3.99
CA HIS A 386 -16.87 -14.36 -3.98
C HIS A 386 -16.03 -15.31 -4.83
N LYS A 387 -16.27 -16.61 -4.68
CA LYS A 387 -15.42 -17.70 -5.20
C LYS A 387 -15.14 -17.60 -6.69
N GLU A 388 -16.11 -17.18 -7.50
CA GLU A 388 -15.99 -17.03 -8.96
C GLU A 388 -14.94 -15.97 -9.36
N LEU A 389 -14.62 -15.01 -8.49
CA LEU A 389 -13.61 -13.98 -8.74
C LEU A 389 -12.21 -14.33 -8.20
N HIS A 390 -12.09 -15.43 -7.44
CA HIS A 390 -10.85 -15.79 -6.76
C HIS A 390 -9.70 -16.16 -7.71
N HIS A 391 -10.01 -16.47 -8.96
CA HIS A 391 -8.98 -16.70 -9.97
C HIS A 391 -8.15 -15.44 -10.25
N ILE A 392 -8.72 -14.24 -10.03
CA ILE A 392 -8.04 -12.94 -10.15
C ILE A 392 -7.71 -12.37 -8.79
N LYS A 393 -8.70 -12.19 -7.88
CA LYS A 393 -8.53 -11.57 -6.57
C LYS A 393 -9.27 -12.36 -5.49
N LYS A 394 -8.52 -12.90 -4.54
CA LYS A 394 -9.04 -13.67 -3.40
C LYS A 394 -8.83 -12.97 -2.06
N GLU A 395 -7.82 -12.10 -1.99
CA GLU A 395 -7.41 -11.44 -0.77
C GLU A 395 -8.44 -10.40 -0.31
N ASN A 396 -8.37 -10.03 0.98
CA ASN A 396 -9.21 -8.99 1.56
C ASN A 396 -9.05 -7.65 0.82
N ILE A 397 -10.15 -6.89 0.74
CA ILE A 397 -10.18 -5.57 0.12
C ILE A 397 -9.83 -4.53 1.18
N GLY A 398 -8.60 -4.04 1.13
CA GLY A 398 -8.07 -3.00 2.01
C GLY A 398 -8.27 -1.60 1.45
N LEU A 399 -7.71 -0.60 2.16
CA LEU A 399 -7.86 0.82 1.84
C LEU A 399 -7.53 1.15 0.37
N ILE A 400 -6.45 0.60 -0.16
CA ILE A 400 -5.95 0.93 -1.50
C ILE A 400 -6.93 0.42 -2.57
N GLU A 401 -7.38 -0.83 -2.43
CA GLU A 401 -8.36 -1.42 -3.33
C GLU A 401 -9.70 -0.70 -3.26
N VAL A 402 -10.15 -0.33 -2.06
CA VAL A 402 -11.38 0.45 -1.84
C VAL A 402 -11.39 1.73 -2.68
N MET A 403 -10.24 2.38 -2.83
CA MET A 403 -10.11 3.63 -3.61
C MET A 403 -9.99 3.42 -5.12
N GLY A 404 -9.88 2.17 -5.60
CA GLY A 404 -9.87 1.83 -7.02
C GLY A 404 -8.52 1.44 -7.62
N LEU A 405 -7.53 1.07 -6.78
CA LEU A 405 -6.26 0.51 -7.25
C LEU A 405 -6.18 -0.98 -6.87
N ALA A 406 -6.24 -1.87 -7.84
CA ALA A 406 -6.05 -3.29 -7.66
C ALA A 406 -4.57 -3.63 -7.42
N VAL A 407 -4.28 -4.31 -6.30
CA VAL A 407 -2.98 -4.94 -6.06
C VAL A 407 -3.16 -6.45 -6.26
N LEU A 408 -2.71 -6.94 -7.42
CA LEU A 408 -2.90 -8.31 -7.86
C LEU A 408 -1.63 -9.15 -7.63
N PRO A 409 -1.78 -10.47 -7.40
CA PRO A 409 -0.65 -11.36 -7.12
C PRO A 409 0.25 -11.58 -8.34
N ALA A 410 1.55 -11.78 -8.09
CA ALA A 410 2.60 -11.93 -9.10
C ALA A 410 2.33 -13.05 -10.12
N ARG A 411 1.70 -14.16 -9.68
CA ARG A 411 1.34 -15.30 -10.54
C ARG A 411 0.58 -14.89 -11.80
N LEU A 412 -0.28 -13.85 -11.71
CA LEU A 412 -1.11 -13.41 -12.82
C LEU A 412 -0.31 -12.92 -14.04
N LYS A 413 0.94 -12.46 -13.86
CA LYS A 413 1.78 -12.09 -15.01
C LYS A 413 2.00 -13.29 -15.95
N GLY A 414 2.42 -14.43 -15.41
CA GLY A 414 2.66 -15.64 -16.18
C GLY A 414 1.35 -16.29 -16.66
N GLU A 415 0.35 -16.36 -15.78
CA GLU A 415 -0.94 -16.96 -16.09
C GLU A 415 -1.66 -16.23 -17.23
N MET A 416 -1.69 -14.89 -17.21
CA MET A 416 -2.34 -14.10 -18.28
C MET A 416 -1.59 -14.18 -19.61
N ALA A 417 -0.26 -14.16 -19.60
CA ALA A 417 0.52 -14.33 -20.83
C ALA A 417 0.27 -15.70 -21.47
N LYS A 418 0.23 -16.76 -20.67
CA LYS A 418 -0.04 -18.13 -21.12
C LYS A 418 -1.48 -18.28 -21.60
N LEU A 419 -2.44 -17.67 -20.87
CA LEU A 419 -3.85 -17.68 -21.27
C LEU A 419 -4.06 -16.96 -22.61
N ALA A 420 -3.43 -15.80 -22.82
CA ALA A 420 -3.48 -15.05 -24.07
C ALA A 420 -3.03 -15.93 -25.26
N GLN A 421 -1.92 -16.67 -25.09
CA GLN A 421 -1.43 -17.58 -26.12
C GLN A 421 -2.43 -18.71 -26.41
N VAL A 422 -2.92 -19.40 -25.37
CA VAL A 422 -3.86 -20.52 -25.52
C VAL A 422 -5.14 -20.07 -26.23
N LEU A 423 -5.71 -18.92 -25.86
CA LEU A 423 -6.92 -18.41 -26.49
C LEU A 423 -6.70 -17.95 -27.93
N ALA A 424 -5.56 -17.33 -28.23
CA ALA A 424 -5.22 -16.93 -29.60
C ALA A 424 -4.99 -18.13 -30.56
N GLU A 425 -4.59 -19.28 -30.02
CA GLU A 425 -4.42 -20.54 -30.75
C GLU A 425 -5.70 -21.39 -30.79
N GLY A 426 -6.79 -20.93 -30.15
CA GLY A 426 -8.06 -21.67 -30.06
C GLY A 426 -8.00 -22.91 -29.18
N GLY A 427 -7.06 -22.95 -28.23
CA GLY A 427 -6.88 -24.03 -27.27
C GLY A 427 -7.87 -23.96 -26.10
N ASP A 428 -7.93 -25.05 -25.30
CA ASP A 428 -8.74 -25.10 -24.07
C ASP A 428 -7.87 -24.81 -22.83
N PRO A 429 -8.11 -23.72 -22.10
CA PRO A 429 -7.39 -23.43 -20.87
C PRO A 429 -7.50 -24.51 -19.78
N ALA A 430 -8.58 -25.31 -19.79
CA ALA A 430 -8.77 -26.39 -18.83
C ALA A 430 -7.77 -27.55 -19.01
N ALA A 431 -7.11 -27.65 -20.17
CA ALA A 431 -6.08 -28.65 -20.43
C ALA A 431 -4.75 -28.34 -19.69
N ASP A 432 -4.58 -27.14 -19.18
CA ASP A 432 -3.39 -26.68 -18.46
C ASP A 432 -3.69 -26.48 -16.96
N PRO A 433 -3.02 -27.20 -16.06
CA PRO A 433 -3.24 -27.10 -14.62
C PRO A 433 -3.07 -25.69 -14.05
N ASP A 434 -2.19 -24.86 -14.64
CA ASP A 434 -1.98 -23.48 -14.18
C ASP A 434 -3.15 -22.57 -14.58
N LEU A 435 -3.87 -22.91 -15.64
CA LEU A 435 -4.95 -22.12 -16.22
C LEU A 435 -6.36 -22.66 -15.92
N GLU A 436 -6.49 -23.87 -15.36
CA GLU A 436 -7.79 -24.50 -15.06
C GLU A 436 -8.73 -23.57 -14.29
N LYS A 437 -8.20 -22.84 -13.31
CA LYS A 437 -8.96 -21.86 -12.50
C LYS A 437 -9.54 -20.69 -13.30
N HIS A 438 -9.01 -20.41 -14.50
CA HIS A 438 -9.49 -19.37 -15.41
C HIS A 438 -10.41 -19.92 -16.51
N ALA A 439 -10.58 -21.24 -16.62
CA ALA A 439 -11.21 -21.87 -17.78
C ALA A 439 -12.69 -21.48 -17.96
N GLU A 440 -13.46 -21.34 -16.87
CA GLU A 440 -14.86 -20.93 -16.94
C GLU A 440 -14.97 -19.49 -17.45
N TRP A 441 -14.21 -18.58 -16.86
CA TRP A 441 -14.13 -17.19 -17.29
C TRP A 441 -13.65 -17.07 -18.75
N ALA A 442 -12.64 -17.82 -19.13
CA ALA A 442 -12.13 -17.82 -20.51
C ALA A 442 -13.19 -18.28 -21.53
N ARG A 443 -14.00 -19.30 -21.20
CA ARG A 443 -15.12 -19.73 -22.06
C ARG A 443 -16.16 -18.61 -22.21
N GLU A 444 -16.50 -17.90 -21.13
CA GLU A 444 -17.39 -16.74 -21.19
C GLU A 444 -16.78 -15.67 -22.12
N LEU A 445 -15.50 -15.35 -22.00
CA LEU A 445 -14.83 -14.38 -22.86
C LEU A 445 -14.88 -14.79 -24.34
N CYS A 446 -14.72 -16.08 -24.67
CA CYS A 446 -14.83 -16.58 -26.04
C CYS A 446 -16.23 -16.41 -26.66
N THR A 447 -17.27 -16.21 -25.85
CA THR A 447 -18.61 -15.87 -26.38
C THR A 447 -18.72 -14.41 -26.81
N ARG A 448 -17.87 -13.53 -26.26
CA ARG A 448 -17.88 -12.09 -26.49
C ARG A 448 -16.78 -11.61 -27.45
N TYR A 449 -15.66 -12.31 -27.48
CA TYR A 449 -14.47 -11.91 -28.22
C TYR A 449 -13.95 -13.03 -29.12
N THR A 450 -13.38 -12.62 -30.27
CA THR A 450 -12.50 -13.48 -31.08
C THR A 450 -11.07 -13.13 -30.75
N PHE A 451 -10.33 -14.07 -30.15
CA PHE A 451 -8.96 -13.88 -29.75
C PHE A 451 -8.00 -14.10 -30.91
N THR A 452 -7.02 -13.21 -31.05
CA THR A 452 -5.88 -13.30 -31.98
C THR A 452 -4.60 -12.98 -31.22
N LYS A 453 -3.44 -13.26 -31.83
CA LYS A 453 -2.14 -12.92 -31.20
C LYS A 453 -1.97 -11.41 -30.96
N GLU A 454 -2.64 -10.58 -31.76
CA GLU A 454 -2.54 -9.13 -31.70
C GLU A 454 -3.42 -8.51 -30.60
N ASN A 455 -4.56 -9.14 -30.25
CA ASN A 455 -5.55 -8.52 -29.37
C ASN A 455 -5.72 -9.22 -28.00
N ALA A 456 -5.23 -10.46 -27.85
CA ALA A 456 -5.50 -11.28 -26.67
C ALA A 456 -5.02 -10.62 -25.35
N ASP A 457 -3.84 -10.05 -25.34
CA ASP A 457 -3.26 -9.40 -24.15
C ASP A 457 -4.06 -8.16 -23.75
N GLU A 458 -4.48 -7.33 -24.69
CA GLU A 458 -5.27 -6.13 -24.44
C GLU A 458 -6.67 -6.49 -23.91
N ILE A 459 -7.35 -7.46 -24.54
CA ILE A 459 -8.66 -7.93 -24.06
C ILE A 459 -8.56 -8.46 -22.64
N LEU A 460 -7.57 -9.33 -22.34
CA LEU A 460 -7.40 -9.88 -21.00
C LEU A 460 -7.11 -8.79 -19.96
N ARG A 461 -6.31 -7.78 -20.28
CA ARG A 461 -6.08 -6.64 -19.37
C ARG A 461 -7.36 -5.90 -19.04
N GLN A 462 -8.18 -5.58 -20.06
CA GLN A 462 -9.45 -4.92 -19.85
C GLN A 462 -10.41 -5.79 -19.01
N GLU A 463 -10.47 -7.08 -19.28
CA GLU A 463 -11.34 -8.02 -18.59
C GLU A 463 -10.90 -8.32 -17.14
N VAL A 464 -9.60 -8.36 -16.87
CA VAL A 464 -9.06 -8.43 -15.48
C VAL A 464 -9.51 -7.21 -14.69
N GLY A 465 -9.47 -6.02 -15.28
CA GLY A 465 -9.98 -4.81 -14.63
C GLY A 465 -11.49 -4.83 -14.43
N ALA A 466 -12.25 -5.40 -15.38
CA ALA A 466 -13.71 -5.60 -15.21
C ALA A 466 -14.02 -6.58 -14.07
N VAL A 467 -13.21 -7.64 -13.91
CA VAL A 467 -13.32 -8.53 -12.74
C VAL A 467 -13.04 -7.76 -11.45
N PHE A 468 -12.04 -6.86 -11.44
CA PHE A 468 -11.77 -6.05 -10.25
C PHE A 468 -12.92 -5.09 -9.92
N ALA A 469 -13.61 -4.51 -10.90
CA ALA A 469 -14.83 -3.73 -10.65
C ALA A 469 -15.89 -4.57 -9.94
N LYS A 470 -16.10 -5.82 -10.38
CA LYS A 470 -17.00 -6.78 -9.69
C LYS A 470 -16.53 -7.14 -8.28
N VAL A 471 -15.21 -7.23 -8.06
CA VAL A 471 -14.63 -7.41 -6.72
C VAL A 471 -15.07 -6.29 -5.79
N LEU A 472 -15.05 -5.04 -6.25
CA LEU A 472 -15.51 -3.90 -5.45
C LEU A 472 -17.03 -3.91 -5.24
N GLU A 473 -17.83 -4.33 -6.26
CA GLU A 473 -19.27 -4.51 -6.12
C GLU A 473 -19.62 -5.59 -5.07
N HIS A 474 -18.89 -6.71 -5.05
CA HIS A 474 -19.06 -7.74 -4.03
C HIS A 474 -18.70 -7.23 -2.63
N ALA A 475 -17.66 -6.42 -2.53
CA ALA A 475 -17.24 -5.82 -1.26
C ALA A 475 -18.14 -4.67 -0.78
N GLY A 476 -18.98 -4.12 -1.64
CA GLY A 476 -19.97 -3.08 -1.30
C GLY A 476 -21.10 -3.63 -0.43
N VAL A 477 -21.46 -2.93 0.64
CA VAL A 477 -22.56 -3.33 1.54
C VAL A 477 -23.91 -3.12 0.86
N TYR A 478 -24.18 -1.91 0.42
CA TYR A 478 -25.37 -1.61 -0.37
C TYR A 478 -25.02 -1.71 -1.86
N LYS A 479 -25.77 -2.57 -2.59
CA LYS A 479 -25.53 -2.79 -4.03
C LYS A 479 -25.97 -1.58 -4.86
N CYS A 480 -25.43 -1.45 -6.06
CA CYS A 480 -25.72 -0.32 -6.96
C CYS A 480 -27.05 -0.45 -7.73
N ASP A 481 -27.92 -1.40 -7.35
CA ASP A 481 -29.26 -1.54 -7.83
C ASP A 481 -30.27 -0.64 -7.07
N GLN A 482 -31.52 -0.65 -7.47
CA GLN A 482 -32.57 0.17 -6.86
C GLN A 482 -32.76 -0.19 -5.37
N GLN A 483 -32.82 -1.48 -5.05
CA GLN A 483 -33.04 -1.95 -3.67
C GLN A 483 -31.89 -1.55 -2.74
N GLY A 484 -30.63 -1.73 -3.18
CA GLY A 484 -29.46 -1.33 -2.41
C GLY A 484 -29.38 0.18 -2.20
N ARG A 485 -29.75 0.98 -3.21
CA ARG A 485 -29.81 2.44 -3.08
C ARG A 485 -30.89 2.91 -2.12
N GLU A 486 -32.07 2.28 -2.12
CA GLU A 486 -33.16 2.57 -1.19
C GLU A 486 -32.75 2.21 0.25
N ALA A 487 -32.14 1.04 0.46
CA ALA A 487 -31.63 0.60 1.77
C ALA A 487 -30.53 1.55 2.28
N PHE A 488 -29.63 2.02 1.40
CA PHE A 488 -28.60 2.98 1.78
C PHE A 488 -29.19 4.32 2.26
N LEU A 489 -30.22 4.81 1.56
CA LEU A 489 -30.95 6.02 1.97
C LEU A 489 -31.71 5.83 3.29
N GLN A 490 -32.23 4.63 3.54
CA GLN A 490 -32.87 4.29 4.80
C GLN A 490 -31.87 4.36 5.96
N PHE A 491 -30.64 3.81 5.77
CA PHE A 491 -29.57 3.98 6.76
C PHE A 491 -29.27 5.46 7.00
N ILE A 492 -29.04 6.26 5.93
CA ILE A 492 -28.72 7.69 6.05
C ILE A 492 -29.83 8.42 6.82
N GLY A 493 -31.09 8.12 6.54
CA GLY A 493 -32.25 8.70 7.25
C GLY A 493 -32.36 8.28 8.73
N SER A 494 -31.64 7.23 9.15
CA SER A 494 -31.59 6.77 10.55
C SER A 494 -30.56 7.51 11.39
N VAL A 495 -29.60 8.20 10.78
CA VAL A 495 -28.58 8.98 11.48
C VAL A 495 -29.21 10.26 12.04
N LYS A 496 -29.16 10.41 13.37
CA LYS A 496 -29.79 11.52 14.10
C LYS A 496 -28.73 12.42 14.72
#